data_06dcbe4ea60fcb73f3db10cb35f534bb
#
_entry.id   06dcbe4ea60fcb73f3db10cb35f534bb
#
_cell.length_a   1.000
_cell.length_b   1.000
_cell.length_c   1.000
_cell.angle_alpha   90.00
_cell.angle_beta   90.00
_cell.angle_gamma   90.00
#
_symmetry.space_group_name_H-M   'P 1'
#
loop_
_entity.id
_entity.type
_entity.pdbx_description
1 polymer ?
#
loop_
_entity_poly.entity_id
_entity_poly.type
_entity_poly.pdbx_seq_one_letter_code
_entity_poly.pdbx_strand_id
1 'polypeptide(L)'
;SLFDKEQVQEELAGNFEARETVSSGYIRFDQKLTDNVELMTGLRIENTSLSYTGRTYDDETDQTSKTARETNSYINFLPSLLMKWNVNEDFKVRGSFTQTLSRPKYSALVPSVNIKRSDNEVTVGNPGLKPTLSYNFDLSADYYFKSIGLVSAGVFYKKIDDFIVNQVSTNYEYNGNLYNRFIQPKNAGNANLRGMELSYQRDFGFIAPALKCIGFYGTYTFTHSRVEDFNFEGRENEKDLSLPGSPKHTANASLYFEKNGLNLRLSYNFASAFIDEMGEDTFHDRYYDRVNYLDVNASYTFAKHYTLYAEANNLLNQPLRYYQGTQDRTMQAEYYGVKINAGFKINF
;
A
#
# COMPACT_ATOMS: atom_id res chain seq x y z
N SER A 1 -23.58 -35.59 -2.98
CA SER A 1 -22.15 -35.26 -2.91
C SER A 1 -21.98 -34.01 -2.04
N LEU A 2 -20.97 -33.97 -1.18
CA LEU A 2 -20.69 -32.87 -0.26
C LEU A 2 -20.18 -31.59 -0.93
N PHE A 3 -20.01 -31.60 -2.24
CA PHE A 3 -19.61 -30.44 -3.03
C PHE A 3 -20.51 -30.34 -4.25
N ASP A 4 -21.06 -29.14 -4.44
CA ASP A 4 -21.78 -28.80 -5.67
C ASP A 4 -20.78 -28.76 -6.82
N LYS A 5 -21.11 -29.39 -7.95
CA LYS A 5 -20.19 -29.43 -9.10
C LYS A 5 -19.90 -28.03 -9.65
N GLU A 6 -20.86 -27.14 -9.59
CA GLU A 6 -20.73 -25.73 -10.01
C GLU A 6 -19.66 -25.01 -9.20
N GLN A 7 -19.67 -25.11 -7.87
CA GLN A 7 -18.64 -24.52 -7.02
C GLN A 7 -17.24 -25.03 -7.34
N VAL A 8 -17.09 -26.33 -7.66
CA VAL A 8 -15.78 -26.92 -8.01
C VAL A 8 -15.23 -26.33 -9.30
N GLN A 9 -16.05 -26.11 -10.32
CA GLN A 9 -15.59 -25.55 -11.59
C GLN A 9 -15.23 -24.07 -11.46
N GLU A 10 -16.01 -23.30 -10.72
CA GLU A 10 -15.69 -21.89 -10.43
C GLU A 10 -14.38 -21.76 -9.63
N GLU A 11 -14.17 -22.60 -8.60
CA GLU A 11 -12.91 -22.63 -7.85
C GLU A 11 -11.72 -23.03 -8.74
N LEU A 12 -11.91 -23.96 -9.66
CA LEU A 12 -10.87 -24.36 -10.63
C LEU A 12 -10.52 -23.22 -11.59
N ALA A 13 -11.44 -22.32 -11.89
CA ALA A 13 -11.21 -21.16 -12.75
C ALA A 13 -10.13 -20.22 -12.20
N GLY A 14 -10.01 -20.13 -10.88
CA GLY A 14 -8.97 -19.37 -10.20
C GLY A 14 -7.57 -19.96 -10.27
N ASN A 15 -7.43 -21.24 -10.70
CA ASN A 15 -6.15 -21.92 -10.76
C ASN A 15 -5.37 -21.50 -12.02
N PHE A 16 -4.08 -21.25 -11.84
CA PHE A 16 -3.18 -20.93 -12.95
C PHE A 16 -1.78 -21.51 -12.72
N GLU A 17 -1.03 -21.58 -13.79
CA GLU A 17 0.38 -21.95 -13.79
C GLU A 17 1.19 -20.73 -14.22
N ALA A 18 2.11 -20.26 -13.38
CA ALA A 18 2.99 -19.14 -13.70
C ALA A 18 4.44 -19.49 -13.38
N ARG A 19 5.35 -19.06 -14.23
CA ARG A 19 6.79 -19.14 -13.99
C ARG A 19 7.40 -17.78 -14.25
N GLU A 20 8.11 -17.24 -13.25
CA GLU A 20 8.90 -16.03 -13.36
C GLU A 20 10.39 -16.37 -13.17
N THR A 21 11.21 -15.81 -14.03
CA THR A 21 12.67 -15.85 -13.89
C THR A 21 13.20 -14.44 -13.95
N VAL A 22 13.87 -13.99 -12.87
CA VAL A 22 14.52 -12.69 -12.79
C VAL A 22 16.02 -12.90 -12.75
N SER A 23 16.71 -12.40 -13.75
CA SER A 23 18.17 -12.35 -13.80
C SER A 23 18.62 -10.91 -13.58
N SER A 24 19.52 -10.65 -12.63
CA SER A 24 19.91 -9.30 -12.30
C SER A 24 21.38 -9.16 -11.95
N GLY A 25 21.93 -7.98 -12.24
CA GLY A 25 23.24 -7.55 -11.80
C GLY A 25 23.18 -6.14 -11.25
N TYR A 26 24.08 -5.80 -10.34
CA TYR A 26 24.18 -4.43 -9.81
C TYR A 26 25.62 -4.03 -9.56
N ILE A 27 25.85 -2.71 -9.59
CA ILE A 27 27.08 -2.06 -9.16
C ILE A 27 26.72 -0.93 -8.20
N ARG A 28 27.53 -0.76 -7.15
CA ARG A 28 27.35 0.27 -6.13
C ARG A 28 28.69 0.89 -5.80
N PHE A 29 28.70 2.21 -5.62
CA PHE A 29 29.83 3.00 -5.17
C PHE A 29 29.44 3.80 -3.93
N ASP A 30 30.21 3.66 -2.87
CA ASP A 30 30.08 4.44 -1.63
C ASP A 30 31.32 5.31 -1.51
N GLN A 31 31.14 6.62 -1.45
CA GLN A 31 32.22 7.59 -1.40
C GLN A 31 31.99 8.63 -0.30
N LYS A 32 32.99 8.86 0.50
CA LYS A 32 33.08 10.05 1.36
C LYS A 32 33.61 11.21 0.54
N LEU A 33 32.77 12.20 0.24
CA LEU A 33 33.17 13.40 -0.48
C LEU A 33 33.93 14.37 0.44
N THR A 34 33.50 14.43 1.70
CA THR A 34 34.15 15.14 2.80
C THR A 34 33.96 14.35 4.09
N ASP A 35 34.52 14.81 5.21
CA ASP A 35 34.28 14.17 6.52
C ASP A 35 32.81 14.15 6.91
N ASN A 36 32.02 15.09 6.38
CA ASN A 36 30.61 15.29 6.73
C ASN A 36 29.62 14.88 5.62
N VAL A 37 30.10 14.60 4.39
CA VAL A 37 29.25 14.28 3.24
C VAL A 37 29.59 12.91 2.69
N GLU A 38 28.61 12.04 2.70
CA GLU A 38 28.65 10.69 2.13
C GLU A 38 27.75 10.63 0.91
N LEU A 39 28.24 10.01 -0.16
CA LEU A 39 27.51 9.77 -1.41
C LEU A 39 27.47 8.27 -1.68
N MET A 40 26.29 7.75 -1.97
CA MET A 40 26.08 6.41 -2.47
C MET A 40 25.40 6.49 -3.82
N THR A 41 25.99 5.86 -4.83
CA THR A 41 25.37 5.73 -6.16
C THR A 41 25.37 4.29 -6.60
N GLY A 42 24.35 3.88 -7.33
CA GLY A 42 24.25 2.52 -7.82
C GLY A 42 23.39 2.41 -9.06
N LEU A 43 23.60 1.33 -9.77
CA LEU A 43 22.76 0.90 -10.89
C LEU A 43 22.48 -0.60 -10.75
N ARG A 44 21.22 -0.96 -10.80
CA ARG A 44 20.77 -2.34 -10.90
C ARG A 44 20.05 -2.54 -12.24
N ILE A 45 20.35 -3.64 -12.91
CA ILE A 45 19.68 -4.05 -14.16
C ILE A 45 18.99 -5.37 -13.88
N GLU A 46 17.71 -5.46 -14.23
CA GLU A 46 16.90 -6.66 -14.09
C GLU A 46 16.30 -7.06 -15.45
N ASN A 47 16.51 -8.30 -15.83
CA ASN A 47 15.80 -8.95 -16.94
C ASN A 47 14.79 -9.93 -16.36
N THR A 48 13.51 -9.70 -16.62
CA THR A 48 12.39 -10.53 -16.16
C THR A 48 11.80 -11.28 -17.35
N SER A 49 11.65 -12.60 -17.24
CA SER A 49 10.95 -13.45 -18.19
C SER A 49 9.80 -14.16 -17.48
N LEU A 50 8.62 -14.10 -18.08
CA LEU A 50 7.37 -14.60 -17.53
C LEU A 50 6.74 -15.59 -18.50
N SER A 51 6.12 -16.64 -18.00
CA SER A 51 5.22 -17.50 -18.77
C SER A 51 4.05 -17.93 -17.89
N TYR A 52 2.85 -17.89 -18.44
CA TYR A 52 1.63 -18.21 -17.71
C TYR A 52 0.62 -18.93 -18.56
N THR A 53 -0.20 -19.75 -17.90
CA THR A 53 -1.36 -20.45 -18.45
C THR A 53 -2.49 -20.29 -17.44
N GLY A 54 -3.60 -19.78 -17.87
CA GLY A 54 -4.80 -19.60 -17.05
C GLY A 54 -5.88 -20.60 -17.37
N ARG A 55 -7.09 -20.25 -17.00
CA ARG A 55 -8.29 -21.02 -17.31
C ARG A 55 -9.40 -20.09 -17.76
N THR A 56 -10.27 -20.59 -18.64
CA THR A 56 -11.53 -19.98 -19.00
C THR A 56 -12.63 -20.73 -18.26
N TYR A 57 -13.51 -20.02 -17.61
CA TYR A 57 -14.74 -20.52 -16.99
C TYR A 57 -15.95 -19.80 -17.56
N ASP A 58 -17.00 -20.53 -17.85
CA ASP A 58 -18.27 -20.03 -18.32
C ASP A 58 -19.37 -20.72 -17.49
N ASP A 59 -20.14 -19.93 -16.76
CA ASP A 59 -21.20 -20.41 -15.84
C ASP A 59 -22.39 -21.06 -16.55
N GLU A 60 -22.65 -20.73 -17.82
CA GLU A 60 -23.71 -21.35 -18.60
C GLU A 60 -23.42 -22.83 -18.92
N THR A 61 -22.16 -23.12 -19.22
CA THR A 61 -21.73 -24.48 -19.56
C THR A 61 -21.18 -25.25 -18.36
N ASP A 62 -20.95 -24.56 -17.24
CA ASP A 62 -20.25 -25.06 -16.04
C ASP A 62 -18.98 -25.82 -16.40
N GLN A 63 -18.17 -25.25 -17.30
CA GLN A 63 -16.94 -25.86 -17.78
C GLN A 63 -15.74 -24.94 -17.61
N THR A 64 -14.64 -25.56 -17.22
CA THR A 64 -13.33 -24.90 -17.14
C THR A 64 -12.38 -25.51 -18.15
N SER A 65 -11.73 -24.67 -18.95
CA SER A 65 -10.70 -25.10 -19.92
C SER A 65 -9.39 -24.33 -19.69
N LYS A 66 -8.25 -24.94 -20.06
CA LYS A 66 -6.96 -24.24 -20.03
C LYS A 66 -6.87 -23.26 -21.19
N THR A 67 -6.34 -22.06 -20.92
CA THR A 67 -5.97 -21.07 -21.95
C THR A 67 -4.66 -21.45 -22.63
N ALA A 68 -4.34 -20.80 -23.75
CA ALA A 68 -3.03 -20.88 -24.34
C ALA A 68 -1.95 -20.38 -23.37
N ARG A 69 -0.72 -20.85 -23.55
CA ARG A 69 0.43 -20.35 -22.81
C ARG A 69 0.87 -19.03 -23.39
N GLU A 70 0.95 -18.01 -22.54
CA GLU A 70 1.45 -16.69 -22.86
C GLU A 70 2.82 -16.44 -22.23
N THR A 71 3.61 -15.58 -22.86
CA THR A 71 4.94 -15.20 -22.38
C THR A 71 5.12 -13.68 -22.45
N ASN A 72 5.85 -13.14 -21.50
CA ASN A 72 6.25 -11.73 -21.49
C ASN A 72 7.69 -11.62 -21.02
N SER A 73 8.42 -10.60 -21.48
CA SER A 73 9.77 -10.31 -21.01
C SER A 73 10.06 -8.82 -21.09
N TYR A 74 10.83 -8.30 -20.12
CA TYR A 74 11.23 -6.91 -20.07
C TYR A 74 12.53 -6.72 -19.29
N ILE A 75 13.22 -5.60 -19.60
CA ILE A 75 14.46 -5.20 -18.92
C ILE A 75 14.21 -3.85 -18.24
N ASN A 76 14.63 -3.74 -16.98
CA ASN A 76 14.54 -2.51 -16.20
C ASN A 76 15.92 -2.06 -15.73
N PHE A 77 16.15 -0.74 -15.78
CA PHE A 77 17.30 -0.05 -15.24
C PHE A 77 16.86 0.69 -13.98
N LEU A 78 17.50 0.43 -12.86
CA LEU A 78 17.12 0.95 -11.54
C LEU A 78 18.30 1.73 -10.94
N PRO A 79 18.52 2.98 -11.37
CA PRO A 79 19.54 3.84 -10.79
C PRO A 79 19.15 4.30 -9.39
N SER A 80 20.16 4.54 -8.55
CA SER A 80 20.01 5.13 -7.24
C SER A 80 21.13 6.12 -6.95
N LEU A 81 20.77 7.24 -6.32
CA LEU A 81 21.69 8.24 -5.82
C LEU A 81 21.19 8.69 -4.45
N LEU A 82 22.02 8.51 -3.42
CA LEU A 82 21.70 8.91 -2.06
C LEU A 82 22.87 9.77 -1.53
N MET A 83 22.52 10.91 -0.96
CA MET A 83 23.46 11.80 -0.31
C MET A 83 23.06 11.96 1.17
N LYS A 84 24.03 11.86 2.04
CA LYS A 84 23.89 12.12 3.47
C LYS A 84 24.88 13.20 3.86
N TRP A 85 24.38 14.28 4.44
CA TRP A 85 25.17 15.38 4.98
C TRP A 85 24.99 15.44 6.50
N ASN A 86 26.03 15.14 7.25
CA ASN A 86 26.10 15.35 8.70
C ASN A 86 26.50 16.81 8.92
N VAL A 87 25.52 17.72 9.01
CA VAL A 87 25.77 19.16 9.22
C VAL A 87 26.53 19.39 10.52
N ASN A 88 26.13 18.64 11.55
CA ASN A 88 26.86 18.49 12.82
C ASN A 88 26.46 17.14 13.47
N GLU A 89 26.85 16.91 14.72
CA GLU A 89 26.55 15.65 15.43
C GLU A 89 25.06 15.40 15.59
N ASP A 90 24.27 16.47 15.79
CA ASP A 90 22.84 16.40 16.09
C ASP A 90 21.96 16.59 14.86
N PHE A 91 22.45 17.20 13.78
CA PHE A 91 21.63 17.56 12.61
C PHE A 91 22.16 16.92 11.33
N LYS A 92 21.27 16.18 10.66
CA LYS A 92 21.58 15.44 9.40
C LYS A 92 20.55 15.80 8.33
N VAL A 93 21.04 15.94 7.10
CA VAL A 93 20.22 16.12 5.90
C VAL A 93 20.46 14.95 4.95
N ARG A 94 19.40 14.42 4.36
CA ARG A 94 19.48 13.35 3.37
C ARG A 94 18.69 13.76 2.13
N GLY A 95 19.29 13.50 0.97
CA GLY A 95 18.61 13.60 -0.31
C GLY A 95 18.75 12.29 -1.05
N SER A 96 17.73 11.89 -1.77
CA SER A 96 17.78 10.70 -2.60
C SER A 96 17.05 10.86 -3.91
N PHE A 97 17.58 10.18 -4.94
CA PHE A 97 16.89 9.85 -6.17
C PHE A 97 16.97 8.34 -6.37
N THR A 98 15.83 7.71 -6.60
CA THR A 98 15.77 6.27 -6.90
C THR A 98 14.74 5.99 -7.96
N GLN A 99 15.04 5.05 -8.84
CA GLN A 99 14.04 4.44 -9.71
C GLN A 99 13.71 3.05 -9.17
N THR A 100 12.42 2.78 -8.98
CA THR A 100 11.91 1.50 -8.48
C THR A 100 10.84 0.96 -9.42
N LEU A 101 10.55 -0.32 -9.30
CA LEU A 101 9.49 -0.97 -10.06
C LEU A 101 8.53 -1.75 -9.15
N SER A 102 7.28 -1.85 -9.61
CA SER A 102 6.27 -2.75 -9.04
C SER A 102 5.76 -3.66 -10.15
N ARG A 103 5.92 -4.97 -9.95
CA ARG A 103 5.45 -5.95 -10.94
C ARG A 103 3.94 -6.14 -10.84
N PRO A 104 3.26 -6.40 -11.98
CA PRO A 104 1.86 -6.79 -11.95
C PRO A 104 1.66 -8.05 -11.11
N LYS A 105 0.51 -8.17 -10.45
CA LYS A 105 0.13 -9.41 -9.77
C LYS A 105 -0.02 -10.54 -10.80
N TYR A 106 0.35 -11.76 -10.45
CA TYR A 106 0.19 -12.91 -11.36
C TYR A 106 -1.25 -13.10 -11.81
N SER A 107 -2.23 -12.93 -10.90
CA SER A 107 -3.65 -13.00 -11.25
C SER A 107 -4.09 -11.98 -12.31
N ALA A 108 -3.41 -10.85 -12.41
CA ALA A 108 -3.68 -9.83 -13.42
C ALA A 108 -3.04 -10.16 -14.78
N LEU A 109 -1.90 -10.86 -14.77
CA LEU A 109 -1.14 -11.24 -15.98
C LEU A 109 -1.67 -12.50 -16.65
N VAL A 110 -2.21 -13.44 -15.86
CA VAL A 110 -2.67 -14.73 -16.37
C VAL A 110 -3.82 -14.50 -17.37
N PRO A 111 -3.78 -15.13 -18.57
CA PRO A 111 -4.83 -15.01 -19.58
C PRO A 111 -6.08 -15.80 -19.18
N SER A 112 -6.58 -15.58 -17.97
CA SER A 112 -7.82 -16.19 -17.49
C SER A 112 -9.03 -15.39 -17.98
N VAL A 113 -10.12 -16.10 -18.22
CA VAL A 113 -11.43 -15.51 -18.58
C VAL A 113 -12.46 -16.13 -17.66
N ASN A 114 -13.16 -15.29 -16.92
CA ASN A 114 -14.26 -15.69 -16.06
C ASN A 114 -15.53 -15.03 -16.57
N ILE A 115 -16.46 -15.82 -17.07
CA ILE A 115 -17.75 -15.37 -17.60
C ILE A 115 -18.83 -15.74 -16.59
N LYS A 116 -19.45 -14.73 -16.00
CA LYS A 116 -20.60 -14.85 -15.09
C LYS A 116 -21.82 -14.23 -15.75
N ARG A 117 -22.57 -15.05 -16.47
CA ARG A 117 -23.76 -14.59 -17.21
C ARG A 117 -24.91 -14.23 -16.27
N SER A 118 -24.99 -14.92 -15.12
CA SER A 118 -25.94 -14.60 -14.04
C SER A 118 -25.77 -13.16 -13.55
N ASP A 119 -24.55 -12.67 -13.48
CA ASP A 119 -24.19 -11.34 -13.01
C ASP A 119 -24.01 -10.35 -14.18
N ASN A 120 -24.11 -10.85 -15.41
CA ASN A 120 -23.84 -10.11 -16.64
C ASN A 120 -22.43 -9.47 -16.64
N GLU A 121 -21.43 -10.24 -16.16
CA GLU A 121 -20.05 -9.82 -15.95
C GLU A 121 -19.05 -10.75 -16.64
N VAL A 122 -17.97 -10.16 -17.19
CA VAL A 122 -16.78 -10.88 -17.68
C VAL A 122 -15.52 -10.25 -17.08
N THR A 123 -14.68 -11.08 -16.50
CA THR A 123 -13.35 -10.68 -16.04
C THR A 123 -12.27 -11.37 -16.87
N VAL A 124 -11.33 -10.58 -17.41
CA VAL A 124 -10.25 -11.08 -18.27
C VAL A 124 -8.89 -10.60 -17.76
N GLY A 125 -7.92 -11.50 -17.64
CA GLY A 125 -6.53 -11.12 -17.34
C GLY A 125 -5.83 -10.47 -18.55
N ASN A 126 -4.71 -9.81 -18.30
CA ASN A 126 -3.95 -9.10 -19.33
C ASN A 126 -2.46 -9.48 -19.33
N PRO A 127 -2.04 -10.43 -20.18
CA PRO A 127 -0.64 -10.83 -20.31
C PRO A 127 0.30 -9.71 -20.77
N GLY A 128 -0.24 -8.66 -21.39
CA GLY A 128 0.52 -7.54 -21.94
C GLY A 128 0.87 -6.45 -20.90
N LEU A 129 0.53 -6.62 -19.63
CA LEU A 129 0.85 -5.63 -18.60
C LEU A 129 2.36 -5.41 -18.46
N LYS A 130 2.72 -4.13 -18.37
CA LYS A 130 4.07 -3.67 -18.05
C LYS A 130 4.19 -3.46 -16.53
N PRO A 131 5.42 -3.56 -15.98
CA PRO A 131 5.64 -3.15 -14.61
C PRO A 131 5.42 -1.64 -14.46
N THR A 132 4.83 -1.23 -13.34
CA THR A 132 4.78 0.17 -12.93
C THR A 132 6.18 0.63 -12.55
N LEU A 133 6.63 1.76 -13.08
CA LEU A 133 7.91 2.39 -12.73
C LEU A 133 7.65 3.62 -11.86
N SER A 134 8.51 3.86 -10.88
CA SER A 134 8.45 5.05 -10.03
C SER A 134 9.82 5.73 -9.93
N TYR A 135 9.85 7.02 -10.25
CA TYR A 135 11.00 7.91 -10.05
C TYR A 135 10.75 8.69 -8.77
N ASN A 136 11.57 8.44 -7.75
CA ASN A 136 11.38 8.96 -6.42
C ASN A 136 12.47 9.99 -6.10
N PHE A 137 12.05 11.17 -5.63
CA PHE A 137 12.92 12.23 -5.13
C PHE A 137 12.50 12.52 -3.70
N ASP A 138 13.45 12.36 -2.76
CA ASP A 138 13.22 12.57 -1.34
C ASP A 138 14.26 13.52 -0.79
N LEU A 139 13.84 14.43 0.09
CA LEU A 139 14.71 15.29 0.87
C LEU A 139 14.21 15.28 2.32
N SER A 140 15.07 14.96 3.26
CA SER A 140 14.74 14.93 4.68
C SER A 140 15.80 15.59 5.53
N ALA A 141 15.37 16.11 6.68
CA ALA A 141 16.22 16.65 7.70
C ALA A 141 15.84 16.07 9.07
N ASP A 142 16.85 15.61 9.81
CA ASP A 142 16.69 14.99 11.12
C ASP A 142 17.50 15.73 12.16
N TYR A 143 16.84 16.07 13.27
CA TYR A 143 17.48 16.64 14.44
C TYR A 143 17.37 15.69 15.63
N TYR A 144 18.51 15.25 16.14
CA TYR A 144 18.65 14.37 17.28
C TYR A 144 18.86 15.19 18.55
N PHE A 145 17.96 15.04 19.51
CA PHE A 145 18.14 15.73 20.81
C PHE A 145 19.26 15.02 21.62
N LYS A 146 19.97 15.77 22.45
CA LYS A 146 21.00 15.21 23.35
C LYS A 146 20.46 14.18 24.36
N SER A 147 19.17 14.28 24.71
CA SER A 147 18.41 13.23 25.38
C SER A 147 17.74 12.32 24.35
N ILE A 148 17.00 11.29 24.78
CA ILE A 148 16.23 10.45 23.87
C ILE A 148 15.20 11.33 23.14
N GLY A 149 15.37 11.47 21.82
CA GLY A 149 14.41 12.22 21.01
C GLY A 149 14.90 12.52 19.60
N LEU A 150 13.95 12.67 18.68
CA LEU A 150 14.13 12.94 17.25
C LEU A 150 13.01 13.85 16.75
N VAL A 151 13.38 14.84 15.95
CA VAL A 151 12.47 15.53 15.02
C VAL A 151 12.95 15.24 13.61
N SER A 152 12.05 14.80 12.74
CA SER A 152 12.34 14.61 11.33
C SER A 152 11.29 15.33 10.50
N ALA A 153 11.73 15.98 9.43
CA ALA A 153 10.86 16.57 8.42
C ALA A 153 11.37 16.17 7.05
N GLY A 154 10.47 15.71 6.18
CA GLY A 154 10.78 15.30 4.82
C GLY A 154 9.77 15.84 3.82
N VAL A 155 10.21 15.98 2.58
CA VAL A 155 9.37 16.21 1.41
C VAL A 155 9.70 15.19 0.36
N PHE A 156 8.69 14.76 -0.39
CA PHE A 156 8.88 13.79 -1.47
C PHE A 156 8.12 14.18 -2.72
N TYR A 157 8.66 13.74 -3.85
CA TYR A 157 7.99 13.76 -5.14
C TYR A 157 8.22 12.43 -5.84
N LYS A 158 7.14 11.82 -6.33
CA LYS A 158 7.18 10.56 -7.08
C LYS A 158 6.44 10.72 -8.38
N LYS A 159 7.13 10.41 -9.49
CA LYS A 159 6.50 10.23 -10.79
C LYS A 159 6.31 8.74 -11.03
N ILE A 160 5.09 8.32 -11.27
CA ILE A 160 4.73 6.92 -11.48
C ILE A 160 4.27 6.78 -12.91
N ASP A 161 4.92 5.90 -13.66
CA ASP A 161 4.57 5.57 -15.03
C ASP A 161 3.95 4.17 -15.09
N ASP A 162 2.98 3.97 -15.99
CA ASP A 162 2.32 2.68 -16.24
C ASP A 162 1.66 2.05 -14.99
N PHE A 163 1.02 2.85 -14.10
CA PHE A 163 0.31 2.26 -12.97
C PHE A 163 -0.86 1.39 -13.44
N ILE A 164 -1.15 0.33 -12.68
CA ILE A 164 -2.11 -0.71 -13.07
C ILE A 164 -3.39 -0.53 -12.28
N VAL A 165 -4.52 -0.53 -12.98
CA VAL A 165 -5.87 -0.56 -12.39
C VAL A 165 -6.75 -1.57 -13.13
N ASN A 166 -7.82 -2.00 -12.50
CA ASN A 166 -8.89 -2.72 -13.17
C ASN A 166 -9.77 -1.71 -13.92
N GLN A 167 -9.76 -1.78 -15.24
CA GLN A 167 -10.72 -1.05 -16.05
C GLN A 167 -12.04 -1.80 -16.05
N VAL A 168 -13.12 -1.09 -15.71
CA VAL A 168 -14.48 -1.56 -15.85
C VAL A 168 -15.09 -0.86 -17.06
N SER A 169 -15.55 -1.62 -18.06
CA SER A 169 -16.30 -1.10 -19.21
C SER A 169 -17.72 -1.63 -19.14
N THR A 170 -18.69 -0.75 -19.43
CA THR A 170 -20.12 -1.11 -19.44
C THR A 170 -20.61 -1.36 -20.87
N ASN A 171 -21.65 -2.18 -21.01
CA ASN A 171 -22.23 -2.54 -22.31
C ASN A 171 -21.18 -3.04 -23.32
N TYR A 172 -20.26 -3.89 -22.86
CA TYR A 172 -19.12 -4.39 -23.64
C TYR A 172 -19.50 -5.69 -24.36
N GLU A 173 -19.25 -5.74 -25.68
CA GLU A 173 -19.41 -6.96 -26.47
C GLU A 173 -18.19 -7.87 -26.33
N TYR A 174 -18.40 -9.07 -25.79
CA TYR A 174 -17.36 -10.10 -25.67
C TYR A 174 -17.87 -11.43 -26.24
N ASN A 175 -17.13 -11.99 -27.20
CA ASN A 175 -17.51 -13.23 -27.89
C ASN A 175 -18.95 -13.26 -28.44
N GLY A 176 -19.43 -12.09 -28.96
CA GLY A 176 -20.77 -11.96 -29.55
C GLY A 176 -21.91 -11.81 -28.55
N ASN A 177 -21.61 -11.68 -27.26
CA ASN A 177 -22.57 -11.38 -26.20
C ASN A 177 -22.29 -10.00 -25.57
N LEU A 178 -23.34 -9.29 -25.19
CA LEU A 178 -23.24 -8.00 -24.53
C LEU A 178 -23.25 -8.20 -23.01
N TYR A 179 -22.27 -7.64 -22.32
CA TYR A 179 -22.12 -7.70 -20.87
C TYR A 179 -22.21 -6.31 -20.25
N ASN A 180 -22.88 -6.19 -19.11
CA ASN A 180 -22.99 -4.94 -18.39
C ASN A 180 -21.67 -4.55 -17.71
N ARG A 181 -20.84 -5.54 -17.41
CA ARG A 181 -19.52 -5.33 -16.79
C ARG A 181 -18.47 -6.19 -17.47
N PHE A 182 -17.49 -5.52 -18.04
CA PHE A 182 -16.24 -6.14 -18.52
C PHE A 182 -15.08 -5.58 -17.71
N ILE A 183 -14.34 -6.44 -17.02
CA ILE A 183 -13.26 -6.06 -16.12
C ILE A 183 -11.94 -6.59 -16.65
N GLN A 184 -10.98 -5.70 -16.86
CA GLN A 184 -9.63 -6.06 -17.28
C GLN A 184 -8.58 -5.16 -16.61
N PRO A 185 -7.49 -5.73 -16.03
CA PRO A 185 -6.37 -4.93 -15.56
C PRO A 185 -5.63 -4.30 -16.75
N LYS A 186 -5.35 -3.00 -16.68
CA LYS A 186 -4.61 -2.25 -17.70
C LYS A 186 -3.60 -1.30 -17.07
N ASN A 187 -2.54 -0.97 -17.81
CA ASN A 187 -1.69 0.16 -17.51
C ASN A 187 -2.47 1.44 -17.87
N ALA A 188 -2.86 2.20 -16.86
CA ALA A 188 -3.86 3.26 -17.01
C ALA A 188 -3.29 4.64 -17.35
N GLY A 189 -1.97 4.80 -17.28
CA GLY A 189 -1.30 6.07 -17.52
C GLY A 189 -0.27 6.40 -16.46
N ASN A 190 -0.08 7.70 -16.22
CA ASN A 190 0.92 8.23 -15.30
C ASN A 190 0.27 8.89 -14.09
N ALA A 191 0.98 8.92 -12.98
CA ALA A 191 0.55 9.63 -11.78
C ALA A 191 1.73 10.35 -11.12
N ASN A 192 1.42 11.47 -10.46
CA ASN A 192 2.37 12.20 -9.64
C ASN A 192 1.91 12.19 -8.19
N LEU A 193 2.83 11.90 -7.28
CA LEU A 193 2.63 12.05 -5.84
C LEU A 193 3.64 13.05 -5.30
N ARG A 194 3.17 13.98 -4.48
CA ARG A 194 4.01 14.90 -3.75
C ARG A 194 3.48 15.06 -2.33
N GLY A 195 4.38 15.26 -1.40
CA GLY A 195 3.93 15.39 -0.02
C GLY A 195 5.03 15.78 0.94
N MET A 196 4.65 15.79 2.19
CA MET A 196 5.54 16.03 3.31
C MET A 196 5.27 15.04 4.44
N GLU A 197 6.32 14.73 5.16
CA GLU A 197 6.31 13.86 6.32
C GLU A 197 6.94 14.57 7.51
N LEU A 198 6.28 14.48 8.65
CA LEU A 198 6.77 15.00 9.92
C LEU A 198 6.79 13.87 10.92
N SER A 199 7.87 13.76 11.69
CA SER A 199 7.99 12.81 12.79
C SER A 199 8.58 13.51 14.01
N TYR A 200 8.00 13.24 15.16
CA TYR A 200 8.48 13.74 16.44
C TYR A 200 8.44 12.61 17.47
N GLN A 201 9.55 12.42 18.16
CA GLN A 201 9.64 11.51 19.29
C GLN A 201 10.48 12.14 20.39
N ARG A 202 9.94 12.19 21.61
CA ARG A 202 10.70 12.67 22.77
C ARG A 202 10.04 12.26 24.08
N ASP A 203 10.87 11.99 25.13
CA ASP A 203 10.40 11.98 26.50
C ASP A 203 10.22 13.41 27.05
N PHE A 204 9.41 13.57 28.09
CA PHE A 204 9.14 14.88 28.70
C PHE A 204 10.14 15.24 29.81
N GLY A 205 11.25 14.52 29.95
CA GLY A 205 12.33 14.82 30.87
C GLY A 205 12.97 16.21 30.67
N PHE A 206 12.81 16.80 29.47
CA PHE A 206 13.25 18.16 29.17
C PHE A 206 12.40 19.25 29.87
N ILE A 207 11.15 18.93 30.26
CA ILE A 207 10.27 19.81 31.02
C ILE A 207 10.60 19.69 32.50
N ALA A 208 10.65 18.45 33.01
CA ALA A 208 11.02 18.14 34.40
C ALA A 208 11.56 16.72 34.49
N PRO A 209 12.64 16.48 35.29
CA PRO A 209 13.24 15.13 35.43
C PRO A 209 12.25 14.05 35.83
N ALA A 210 11.23 14.40 36.61
CA ALA A 210 10.16 13.47 37.01
C ALA A 210 9.31 12.95 35.85
N LEU A 211 9.24 13.69 34.72
CA LEU A 211 8.46 13.36 33.53
C LEU A 211 9.24 12.53 32.49
N LYS A 212 10.50 12.12 32.80
CA LYS A 212 11.33 11.31 31.90
C LYS A 212 10.68 9.96 31.56
N CYS A 213 9.77 9.47 32.41
CA CYS A 213 9.04 8.22 32.21
C CYS A 213 7.84 8.36 31.26
N ILE A 214 7.50 9.57 30.84
CA ILE A 214 6.41 9.85 29.90
C ILE A 214 7.03 10.40 28.62
N GLY A 215 6.55 9.90 27.47
CA GLY A 215 7.00 10.41 26.19
C GLY A 215 5.90 10.38 25.15
N PHE A 216 6.14 11.10 24.09
CA PHE A 216 5.26 11.22 22.94
C PHE A 216 6.00 10.78 21.68
N TYR A 217 5.28 10.06 20.81
CA TYR A 217 5.66 9.77 19.44
C TYR A 217 4.53 10.20 18.53
N GLY A 218 4.84 10.90 17.46
CA GLY A 218 3.85 11.29 16.46
C GLY A 218 4.44 11.35 15.07
N THR A 219 3.66 10.93 14.09
CA THR A 219 3.93 11.10 12.67
C THR A 219 2.74 11.70 11.96
N TYR A 220 3.00 12.52 10.98
CA TYR A 220 1.99 13.05 10.09
C TYR A 220 2.52 13.06 8.66
N THR A 221 1.71 12.57 7.74
CA THR A 221 2.00 12.61 6.30
C THR A 221 0.87 13.31 5.57
N PHE A 222 1.24 14.28 4.74
CA PHE A 222 0.36 14.87 3.74
C PHE A 222 0.79 14.38 2.37
N THR A 223 -0.14 13.81 1.61
CA THR A 223 0.07 13.33 0.24
C THR A 223 -0.93 13.97 -0.71
N HIS A 224 -0.45 14.57 -1.77
CA HIS A 224 -1.26 14.99 -2.90
C HIS A 224 -0.89 14.13 -4.09
N SER A 225 -1.82 13.28 -4.51
CA SER A 225 -1.68 12.45 -5.72
C SER A 225 -2.54 13.02 -6.83
N ARG A 226 -2.08 12.87 -8.08
CA ARG A 226 -2.82 13.22 -9.28
C ARG A 226 -2.50 12.24 -10.38
N VAL A 227 -3.53 11.69 -10.98
CA VAL A 227 -3.42 10.88 -12.19
C VAL A 227 -3.32 11.81 -13.40
N GLU A 228 -2.40 11.52 -14.31
CA GLU A 228 -2.18 12.22 -15.57
C GLU A 228 -2.29 11.22 -16.73
N ASP A 229 -2.68 11.70 -17.89
CA ASP A 229 -2.80 10.88 -19.12
C ASP A 229 -3.69 9.64 -18.93
N PHE A 230 -4.81 9.81 -18.25
CA PHE A 230 -5.72 8.73 -17.90
C PHE A 230 -6.51 8.28 -19.14
N ASN A 231 -6.18 7.09 -19.67
CA ASN A 231 -6.77 6.51 -20.88
C ASN A 231 -7.89 5.52 -20.53
N PHE A 232 -8.92 6.00 -19.83
CA PHE A 232 -10.11 5.20 -19.55
C PHE A 232 -11.29 5.74 -20.33
N GLU A 233 -11.98 4.85 -21.00
CA GLU A 233 -13.22 5.17 -21.72
C GLU A 233 -14.24 5.77 -20.75
N GLY A 234 -14.74 6.96 -21.08
CA GLY A 234 -15.69 7.72 -20.26
C GLY A 234 -15.05 8.66 -19.22
N ARG A 235 -13.73 8.58 -18.97
CA ARG A 235 -13.02 9.40 -17.95
C ARG A 235 -11.88 10.26 -18.47
N GLU A 236 -11.72 10.39 -19.78
CA GLU A 236 -10.60 11.10 -20.43
C GLU A 236 -10.52 12.59 -20.07
N ASN A 237 -11.64 13.16 -19.65
CA ASN A 237 -11.74 14.59 -19.29
C ASN A 237 -11.57 14.86 -17.79
N GLU A 238 -11.38 13.83 -16.95
CA GLU A 238 -11.18 14.02 -15.52
C GLU A 238 -9.77 14.57 -15.22
N LYS A 239 -9.71 15.73 -14.56
CA LYS A 239 -8.44 16.46 -14.35
C LYS A 239 -7.83 16.31 -12.97
N ASP A 240 -8.61 15.94 -11.96
CA ASP A 240 -8.20 15.93 -10.55
C ASP A 240 -8.40 14.56 -9.88
N LEU A 241 -8.23 13.49 -10.66
CA LEU A 241 -8.36 12.14 -10.15
C LEU A 241 -7.16 11.79 -9.25
N SER A 242 -7.47 11.40 -8.02
CA SER A 242 -6.45 10.91 -7.09
C SER A 242 -6.06 9.47 -7.40
N LEU A 243 -4.80 9.11 -7.15
CA LEU A 243 -4.34 7.72 -7.29
C LEU A 243 -5.05 6.84 -6.24
N PRO A 244 -5.64 5.70 -6.64
CA PRO A 244 -6.22 4.75 -5.70
C PRO A 244 -5.24 4.30 -4.61
N GLY A 245 -5.76 4.04 -3.41
CA GLY A 245 -4.93 3.63 -2.28
C GLY A 245 -4.07 4.76 -1.66
N SER A 246 -4.31 6.04 -2.03
CA SER A 246 -3.50 7.18 -1.60
C SER A 246 -4.31 8.15 -0.72
N PRO A 247 -4.40 7.92 0.61
CA PRO A 247 -5.04 8.87 1.52
C PRO A 247 -4.28 10.19 1.56
N LYS A 248 -5.03 11.31 1.53
CA LYS A 248 -4.46 12.65 1.53
C LYS A 248 -3.77 13.01 2.85
N HIS A 249 -4.28 12.50 3.96
CA HIS A 249 -3.74 12.74 5.30
C HIS A 249 -3.66 11.42 6.05
N THR A 250 -2.50 11.13 6.63
CA THR A 250 -2.33 10.07 7.64
C THR A 250 -1.65 10.64 8.87
N ALA A 251 -2.04 10.19 10.04
CA ALA A 251 -1.42 10.59 11.29
C ALA A 251 -1.39 9.41 12.27
N ASN A 252 -0.28 9.28 12.98
CA ASN A 252 -0.15 8.36 14.10
C ASN A 252 0.37 9.13 15.30
N ALA A 253 -0.21 8.92 16.45
CA ALA A 253 0.22 9.54 17.70
C ALA A 253 0.18 8.52 18.83
N SER A 254 1.21 8.50 19.68
CA SER A 254 1.27 7.64 20.86
C SER A 254 1.79 8.42 22.05
N LEU A 255 1.07 8.34 23.15
CA LEU A 255 1.55 8.74 24.47
C LEU A 255 1.93 7.48 25.23
N TYR A 256 3.13 7.45 25.81
CA TYR A 256 3.60 6.30 26.53
C TYR A 256 4.14 6.68 27.92
N PHE A 257 4.01 5.74 28.83
CA PHE A 257 4.59 5.81 30.18
C PHE A 257 5.37 4.53 30.46
N GLU A 258 6.63 4.68 30.89
CA GLU A 258 7.53 3.56 31.20
C GLU A 258 8.25 3.84 32.50
N LYS A 259 7.92 3.05 33.55
CA LYS A 259 8.60 3.17 34.84
C LYS A 259 8.46 1.89 35.66
N ASN A 260 9.58 1.42 36.24
CA ASN A 260 9.61 0.31 37.18
C ASN A 260 8.89 -0.97 36.67
N GLY A 261 9.05 -1.30 35.40
CA GLY A 261 8.42 -2.48 34.80
C GLY A 261 6.98 -2.26 34.34
N LEU A 262 6.35 -1.11 34.67
CA LEU A 262 5.06 -0.72 34.14
C LEU A 262 5.24 0.03 32.82
N ASN A 263 4.57 -0.46 31.77
CA ASN A 263 4.49 0.16 30.45
C ASN A 263 3.02 0.39 30.12
N LEU A 264 2.68 1.62 29.78
CA LEU A 264 1.35 2.00 29.30
C LEU A 264 1.53 2.74 27.98
N ARG A 265 0.65 2.47 27.01
CA ARG A 265 0.65 3.16 25.73
C ARG A 265 -0.78 3.41 25.27
N LEU A 266 -1.06 4.65 24.92
CA LEU A 266 -2.26 5.07 24.22
C LEU A 266 -1.84 5.44 22.79
N SER A 267 -2.45 4.82 21.78
CA SER A 267 -2.12 5.03 20.37
C SER A 267 -3.36 5.45 19.59
N TYR A 268 -3.20 6.47 18.76
CA TYR A 268 -4.23 6.95 17.84
C TYR A 268 -3.71 6.88 16.41
N ASN A 269 -4.52 6.32 15.52
CA ASN A 269 -4.19 6.18 14.09
C ASN A 269 -5.33 6.80 13.27
N PHE A 270 -4.98 7.64 12.34
CA PHE A 270 -5.89 8.32 11.43
C PHE A 270 -5.46 8.18 9.97
N ALA A 271 -6.42 7.92 9.08
CA ALA A 271 -6.26 8.11 7.65
C ALA A 271 -7.53 8.75 7.07
N SER A 272 -7.37 9.71 6.17
CA SER A 272 -8.49 10.27 5.41
C SER A 272 -9.05 9.25 4.42
N ALA A 273 -10.29 9.42 3.99
CA ALA A 273 -10.87 8.62 2.92
C ALA A 273 -10.04 8.71 1.63
N PHE A 274 -10.05 7.63 0.84
CA PHE A 274 -9.35 7.54 -0.44
C PHE A 274 -10.10 6.63 -1.41
N ILE A 275 -9.85 6.79 -2.71
CA ILE A 275 -10.38 5.89 -3.75
C ILE A 275 -9.76 4.51 -3.55
N ASP A 276 -10.59 3.50 -3.31
CA ASP A 276 -10.20 2.10 -3.21
C ASP A 276 -10.26 1.41 -4.58
N GLU A 277 -11.34 1.67 -5.32
CA GLU A 277 -11.54 1.15 -6.66
C GLU A 277 -12.14 2.22 -7.57
N MET A 278 -11.58 2.36 -8.76
CA MET A 278 -12.10 3.27 -9.78
C MET A 278 -13.28 2.65 -10.50
N GLY A 279 -14.41 3.35 -10.49
CA GLY A 279 -15.58 3.03 -11.28
C GLY A 279 -15.51 3.56 -12.73
N GLU A 280 -16.62 3.47 -13.45
CA GLU A 280 -16.75 4.04 -14.81
C GLU A 280 -16.75 5.58 -14.83
N ASP A 281 -17.11 6.20 -13.70
CA ASP A 281 -17.06 7.65 -13.47
C ASP A 281 -16.85 7.95 -11.98
N THR A 282 -16.70 9.23 -11.64
CA THR A 282 -16.48 9.68 -10.25
C THR A 282 -17.63 9.29 -9.30
N PHE A 283 -18.85 9.18 -9.81
CA PHE A 283 -20.02 8.80 -9.00
C PHE A 283 -20.00 7.31 -8.63
N HIS A 284 -19.39 6.48 -9.47
CA HIS A 284 -19.25 5.05 -9.28
C HIS A 284 -17.93 4.64 -8.61
N ASP A 285 -17.03 5.60 -8.33
CA ASP A 285 -15.82 5.33 -7.57
C ASP A 285 -16.17 4.79 -6.18
N ARG A 286 -15.50 3.69 -5.79
CA ARG A 286 -15.58 3.17 -4.44
C ARG A 286 -14.51 3.80 -3.57
N TYR A 287 -14.92 4.34 -2.44
CA TYR A 287 -14.04 4.92 -1.44
C TYR A 287 -13.97 4.04 -0.21
N TYR A 288 -12.75 3.81 0.29
CA TYR A 288 -12.54 3.42 1.67
C TYR A 288 -12.69 4.67 2.54
N ASP A 289 -13.60 4.61 3.52
CA ASP A 289 -13.88 5.78 4.37
C ASP A 289 -12.73 6.07 5.32
N ARG A 290 -12.72 7.27 5.88
CA ARG A 290 -11.75 7.67 6.89
C ARG A 290 -11.77 6.69 8.07
N VAL A 291 -10.59 6.46 8.63
CA VAL A 291 -10.44 5.62 9.81
C VAL A 291 -9.86 6.40 10.98
N ASN A 292 -10.33 6.07 12.18
CA ASN A 292 -9.87 6.61 13.45
C ASN A 292 -9.78 5.45 14.44
N TYR A 293 -8.58 4.93 14.68
CA TYR A 293 -8.37 3.88 15.67
C TYR A 293 -7.73 4.45 16.92
N LEU A 294 -8.28 4.09 18.08
CA LEU A 294 -7.71 4.38 19.38
C LEU A 294 -7.48 3.05 20.10
N ASP A 295 -6.23 2.81 20.48
CA ASP A 295 -5.78 1.57 21.09
C ASP A 295 -5.06 1.85 22.41
N VAL A 296 -5.22 0.96 23.40
CA VAL A 296 -4.51 1.01 24.68
C VAL A 296 -3.78 -0.29 24.89
N ASN A 297 -2.52 -0.18 25.28
CA ASN A 297 -1.68 -1.29 25.69
C ASN A 297 -1.12 -1.05 27.10
N ALA A 298 -1.19 -2.05 27.94
CA ALA A 298 -0.62 -2.03 29.29
C ALA A 298 0.17 -3.31 29.54
N SER A 299 1.34 -3.20 30.13
CA SER A 299 2.08 -4.35 30.63
C SER A 299 2.82 -4.04 31.92
N TYR A 300 2.93 -5.04 32.77
CA TYR A 300 3.70 -4.94 34.01
C TYR A 300 4.63 -6.14 34.16
N THR A 301 5.93 -5.86 34.16
CA THR A 301 6.97 -6.86 34.37
C THR A 301 7.43 -6.85 35.84
N PHE A 302 7.30 -7.96 36.51
CA PHE A 302 7.75 -8.14 37.91
C PHE A 302 8.72 -9.31 38.00
N ALA A 303 9.54 -9.29 39.07
CA ALA A 303 10.58 -10.27 39.31
C ALA A 303 11.49 -10.57 38.09
N LYS A 304 11.60 -9.64 37.14
CA LYS A 304 12.38 -9.69 35.90
C LYS A 304 11.94 -10.75 34.85
N HIS A 305 11.15 -11.73 35.27
CA HIS A 305 10.81 -12.89 34.46
C HIS A 305 9.33 -12.97 34.11
N TYR A 306 8.46 -12.27 34.82
CA TYR A 306 7.03 -12.38 34.68
C TYR A 306 6.42 -11.11 34.17
N THR A 307 5.64 -11.19 33.09
CA THR A 307 4.93 -10.03 32.53
C THR A 307 3.45 -10.33 32.39
N LEU A 308 2.63 -9.53 33.03
CA LEU A 308 1.20 -9.43 32.74
C LEU A 308 1.01 -8.38 31.64
N TYR A 309 0.14 -8.64 30.69
CA TYR A 309 -0.22 -7.66 29.67
C TYR A 309 -1.72 -7.67 29.40
N ALA A 310 -2.22 -6.52 28.97
CA ALA A 310 -3.57 -6.33 28.48
C ALA A 310 -3.55 -5.30 27.36
N GLU A 311 -4.37 -5.51 26.34
CA GLU A 311 -4.56 -4.60 25.23
C GLU A 311 -6.03 -4.48 24.87
N ALA A 312 -6.44 -3.27 24.51
CA ALA A 312 -7.76 -3.00 24.00
C ALA A 312 -7.62 -2.21 22.68
N ASN A 313 -8.08 -2.82 21.60
CA ASN A 313 -7.96 -2.28 20.25
C ASN A 313 -9.32 -1.78 19.76
N ASN A 314 -9.29 -0.72 18.94
CA ASN A 314 -10.47 -0.12 18.36
C ASN A 314 -11.47 0.42 19.41
N LEU A 315 -10.99 1.16 20.42
CA LEU A 315 -11.83 1.72 21.48
C LEU A 315 -12.93 2.67 20.97
N LEU A 316 -12.74 3.26 19.79
CA LEU A 316 -13.72 4.11 19.12
C LEU A 316 -14.80 3.32 18.36
N ASN A 317 -14.70 1.98 18.34
CA ASN A 317 -15.58 1.11 17.57
C ASN A 317 -15.69 1.56 16.10
N GLN A 318 -14.55 1.92 15.50
CA GLN A 318 -14.46 2.35 14.11
C GLN A 318 -14.92 1.22 13.19
N PRO A 319 -15.93 1.42 12.33
CA PRO A 319 -16.31 0.42 11.34
C PRO A 319 -15.33 0.36 10.17
N LEU A 320 -15.22 -0.80 9.53
CA LEU A 320 -14.79 -0.89 8.15
C LEU A 320 -15.96 -0.39 7.29
N ARG A 321 -15.74 0.68 6.51
CA ARG A 321 -16.80 1.27 5.73
C ARG A 321 -16.33 1.64 4.33
N TYR A 322 -17.13 1.25 3.34
CA TYR A 322 -17.00 1.70 1.96
C TYR A 322 -18.23 2.50 1.55
N TYR A 323 -18.03 3.53 0.73
CA TYR A 323 -19.09 4.31 0.12
C TYR A 323 -18.79 4.54 -1.36
N GLN A 324 -19.81 4.85 -2.16
CA GLN A 324 -19.70 5.08 -3.60
C GLN A 324 -19.95 6.54 -3.94
N GLY A 325 -18.98 7.18 -4.56
CA GLY A 325 -19.06 8.57 -5.00
C GLY A 325 -19.13 9.56 -3.83
N THR A 326 -20.21 9.53 -3.07
CA THR A 326 -20.49 10.45 -1.96
C THR A 326 -20.66 9.70 -0.63
N GLN A 327 -20.29 10.34 0.49
CA GLN A 327 -20.26 9.70 1.82
C GLN A 327 -21.62 9.19 2.32
N ASP A 328 -22.73 9.72 1.83
CA ASP A 328 -24.08 9.27 2.17
C ASP A 328 -24.49 7.96 1.49
N ARG A 329 -23.75 7.52 0.46
CA ARG A 329 -24.02 6.28 -0.27
C ARG A 329 -23.17 5.12 0.24
N THR A 330 -23.49 4.63 1.42
CA THR A 330 -22.79 3.48 2.02
C THR A 330 -23.01 2.22 1.19
N MET A 331 -21.93 1.59 0.73
CA MET A 331 -21.96 0.28 0.07
C MET A 331 -21.83 -0.86 1.07
N GLN A 332 -20.93 -0.68 2.05
CA GLN A 332 -20.61 -1.71 3.04
C GLN A 332 -20.22 -1.04 4.35
N ALA A 333 -20.71 -1.57 5.46
CA ALA A 333 -20.30 -1.16 6.80
C ALA A 333 -20.28 -2.39 7.72
N GLU A 334 -19.10 -2.65 8.32
CA GLU A 334 -18.88 -3.79 9.20
C GLU A 334 -18.32 -3.30 10.53
N TYR A 335 -18.97 -3.68 11.63
CA TYR A 335 -18.55 -3.35 12.98
C TYR A 335 -17.95 -4.60 13.65
N TYR A 336 -16.64 -4.58 13.85
CA TYR A 336 -15.92 -5.67 14.54
C TYR A 336 -15.85 -5.47 16.07
N GLY A 337 -16.29 -4.31 16.56
CA GLY A 337 -16.30 -4.00 17.98
C GLY A 337 -14.92 -3.68 18.56
N VAL A 338 -14.90 -3.52 19.88
CA VAL A 338 -13.67 -3.38 20.66
C VAL A 338 -13.11 -4.78 20.92
N LYS A 339 -11.84 -5.02 20.57
CA LYS A 339 -11.15 -6.28 20.82
C LYS A 339 -10.25 -6.15 22.04
N ILE A 340 -10.44 -7.00 23.03
CA ILE A 340 -9.63 -7.03 24.26
C ILE A 340 -8.87 -8.34 24.32
N ASN A 341 -7.56 -8.27 24.55
CA ASN A 341 -6.69 -9.41 24.81
C ASN A 341 -5.95 -9.19 26.13
N ALA A 342 -5.75 -10.26 26.89
CA ALA A 342 -4.91 -10.23 28.08
C ALA A 342 -4.13 -11.55 28.19
N GLY A 343 -2.95 -11.49 28.79
CA GLY A 343 -2.12 -12.68 28.92
C GLY A 343 -0.98 -12.53 29.92
N PHE A 344 -0.29 -13.63 30.08
CA PHE A 344 0.87 -13.76 30.95
C PHE A 344 2.04 -14.35 30.20
N LYS A 345 3.23 -13.74 30.33
CA LYS A 345 4.46 -14.18 29.68
C LYS A 345 5.50 -14.51 30.74
N ILE A 346 6.22 -15.61 30.53
CA ILE A 346 7.36 -16.03 31.37
C ILE A 346 8.61 -15.99 30.47
N ASN A 347 9.63 -15.28 30.91
CA ASN A 347 10.96 -15.27 30.30
C ASN A 347 11.92 -16.05 31.21
N PHE A 348 12.54 -17.09 30.69
CA PHE A 348 13.50 -17.94 31.40
C PHE A 348 14.91 -17.42 31.25
#